data_89f4e214463ddb64305fa16b2a914c92
#
_entry.id   89f4e214463ddb64305fa16b2a914c92
#
_cell.length_a   1.000
_cell.length_b   1.000
_cell.length_c   1.000
_cell.angle_alpha   90.00
_cell.angle_beta   90.00
_cell.angle_gamma   90.00
#
_symmetry.space_group_name_H-M   'P 1'
#
loop_
_entity.id
_entity.type
_entity.pdbx_description
1 polymer ?
#
loop_
_entity_poly.entity_id
_entity_poly.type
_entity_poly.pdbx_seq_one_letter_code
_entity_poly.pdbx_strand_id
1 'polypeptide(L)'
;MKAILLVRVSTKAQDFDEQEREIYNMAIKDGYLPECIIPVCEKESGIKLAEEERAGLNKMKELIEEDNDINCVYCWEVSRIARRKKINFSVLDYLTTHKIQLVVKNPSIRLFKDNGDIDEGAEMVFTLFSQMAESEMRTKLARWKRTKDAKRKESIYTGGWILYGYTVDETTKKLIIDEKQANIVKTIFALYLTGKYSYGSLAKE
;
A
#
# COMPACT_ATOMS: atom_id res chain seq x y z
N MET A 1 25.33 6.27 17.31
CA MET A 1 24.79 5.86 15.98
C MET A 1 23.54 5.03 16.19
N LYS A 2 22.45 5.35 15.46
CA LYS A 2 21.16 4.66 15.54
C LYS A 2 20.73 4.18 14.17
N ALA A 3 19.89 3.15 14.13
CA ALA A 3 19.35 2.58 12.90
C ALA A 3 17.82 2.52 12.94
N ILE A 4 17.17 2.75 11.79
CA ILE A 4 15.74 2.55 11.61
C ILE A 4 15.52 1.20 10.93
N LEU A 5 14.56 0.42 11.45
CA LEU A 5 14.01 -0.74 10.76
C LEU A 5 12.68 -0.34 10.13
N LEU A 6 12.66 -0.21 8.81
CA LEU A 6 11.42 0.08 8.07
C LEU A 6 10.67 -1.23 7.80
N VAL A 7 9.60 -1.44 8.53
CA VAL A 7 8.82 -2.68 8.51
C VAL A 7 7.41 -2.44 8.02
N ARG A 8 6.94 -3.27 7.11
CA ARG A 8 5.62 -3.16 6.53
C ARG A 8 4.77 -4.37 6.88
N VAL A 9 3.74 -4.15 7.68
CA VAL A 9 2.86 -5.20 8.22
C VAL A 9 1.78 -5.54 7.22
N SER A 10 1.70 -6.82 6.80
CA SER A 10 0.48 -7.37 6.21
C SER A 10 -0.42 -7.92 7.31
N THR A 11 -1.71 -8.17 7.01
CA THR A 11 -2.67 -8.77 7.96
C THR A 11 -2.33 -10.18 8.44
N LYS A 12 -1.25 -10.81 7.91
CA LYS A 12 -0.74 -12.10 8.35
C LYS A 12 0.46 -11.90 9.27
N ALA A 13 0.24 -12.05 10.58
CA ALA A 13 1.22 -11.77 11.61
C ALA A 13 2.50 -12.63 11.56
N GLN A 14 2.42 -13.88 11.09
CA GLN A 14 3.54 -14.83 11.13
C GLN A 14 4.72 -14.49 10.18
N ASP A 15 4.43 -14.07 8.94
CA ASP A 15 5.48 -13.70 7.96
C ASP A 15 6.20 -12.39 8.34
N PHE A 16 5.59 -11.61 9.20
CA PHE A 16 6.07 -10.33 9.66
C PHE A 16 7.19 -10.48 10.70
N ASP A 17 6.98 -11.31 11.70
CA ASP A 17 7.94 -11.53 12.79
C ASP A 17 9.28 -12.07 12.27
N GLU A 18 9.27 -12.88 11.21
CA GLU A 18 10.48 -13.43 10.61
C GLU A 18 11.28 -12.37 9.85
N GLN A 19 10.61 -11.57 9.00
CA GLN A 19 11.25 -10.52 8.22
C GLN A 19 11.84 -9.44 9.13
N GLU A 20 11.11 -9.01 10.16
CA GLU A 20 11.58 -8.06 11.15
C GLU A 20 12.81 -8.60 11.89
N ARG A 21 12.75 -9.84 12.36
CA ARG A 21 13.85 -10.50 13.07
C ARG A 21 15.12 -10.57 12.22
N GLU A 22 15.00 -10.83 10.92
CA GLU A 22 16.16 -10.92 10.05
C GLU A 22 16.84 -9.57 9.83
N ILE A 23 16.06 -8.50 9.55
CA ILE A 23 16.66 -7.17 9.40
C ILE A 23 17.18 -6.62 10.75
N TYR A 24 16.54 -6.96 11.87
CA TYR A 24 17.05 -6.68 13.20
C TYR A 24 18.41 -7.35 13.44
N ASN A 25 18.51 -8.64 13.12
CA ASN A 25 19.77 -9.39 13.26
C ASN A 25 20.87 -8.82 12.33
N MET A 26 20.51 -8.26 11.17
CA MET A 26 21.47 -7.56 10.32
C MET A 26 22.00 -6.30 11.01
N ALA A 27 21.13 -5.48 11.60
CA ALA A 27 21.55 -4.28 12.33
C ALA A 27 22.46 -4.62 13.52
N ILE A 28 22.12 -5.67 14.29
CA ILE A 28 22.99 -6.16 15.37
C ILE A 28 24.37 -6.60 14.85
N LYS A 29 24.43 -7.34 13.74
CA LYS A 29 25.68 -7.77 13.11
C LYS A 29 26.52 -6.59 12.61
N ASP A 30 25.89 -5.52 12.17
CA ASP A 30 26.54 -4.28 11.74
C ASP A 30 26.99 -3.41 12.94
N GLY A 31 26.76 -3.87 14.18
CA GLY A 31 27.28 -3.26 15.42
C GLY A 31 26.33 -2.28 16.10
N TYR A 32 25.05 -2.20 15.69
CA TYR A 32 24.08 -1.39 16.42
C TYR A 32 23.63 -2.10 17.71
N LEU A 33 23.57 -1.33 18.81
CA LEU A 33 23.05 -1.82 20.08
C LEU A 33 21.51 -1.95 20.00
N PRO A 34 20.91 -2.92 20.73
CA PRO A 34 19.45 -3.12 20.72
C PRO A 34 18.64 -1.85 20.99
N GLU A 35 19.09 -1.02 21.94
CA GLU A 35 18.45 0.25 22.30
C GLU A 35 18.61 1.37 21.26
N CYS A 36 19.51 1.18 20.29
CA CYS A 36 19.76 2.10 19.17
C CYS A 36 19.01 1.73 17.90
N ILE A 37 18.20 0.68 17.94
CA ILE A 37 17.42 0.19 16.79
C ILE A 37 15.96 0.63 16.94
N ILE A 38 15.48 1.45 16.02
CA ILE A 38 14.15 2.07 16.07
C ILE A 38 13.24 1.40 15.03
N PRO A 39 12.25 0.60 15.42
CA PRO A 39 11.30 0.02 14.48
C PRO A 39 10.27 1.08 14.03
N VAL A 40 10.09 1.21 12.73
CA VAL A 40 9.06 2.02 12.08
C VAL A 40 8.12 1.10 11.33
N CYS A 41 6.96 0.84 11.93
CA CYS A 41 5.96 -0.09 11.40
C CYS A 41 4.88 0.63 10.61
N GLU A 42 4.64 0.20 9.37
CA GLU A 42 3.54 0.69 8.55
C GLU A 42 2.53 -0.44 8.29
N LYS A 43 1.26 -0.22 8.62
CA LYS A 43 0.19 -1.15 8.23
C LYS A 43 -0.03 -1.08 6.72
N GLU A 44 -0.05 -2.24 6.06
CA GLU A 44 -0.32 -2.31 4.63
C GLU A 44 -1.77 -1.86 4.35
N SER A 45 -1.96 -0.56 4.16
CA SER A 45 -3.17 -0.03 3.57
C SER A 45 -3.08 -0.19 2.06
N GLY A 46 -4.18 -0.65 1.47
CA GLY A 46 -4.23 -1.04 0.05
C GLY A 46 -3.65 0.00 -0.93
N ILE A 47 -3.55 -0.42 -2.15
CA ILE A 47 -2.95 0.14 -3.37
C ILE A 47 -3.12 1.68 -3.61
N LYS A 48 -3.84 2.41 -2.75
CA LYS A 48 -4.36 3.74 -3.03
C LYS A 48 -3.64 4.92 -2.38
N LEU A 49 -2.74 4.70 -1.44
CA LEU A 49 -2.12 5.82 -0.73
C LEU A 49 -1.11 6.57 -1.60
N ALA A 50 -1.25 7.89 -1.67
CA ALA A 50 -0.22 8.80 -2.15
C ALA A 50 1.00 8.75 -1.22
N GLU A 51 2.15 9.27 -1.67
CA GLU A 51 3.38 9.30 -0.85
C GLU A 51 3.15 10.03 0.48
N GLU A 52 2.42 11.14 0.41
CA GLU A 52 2.07 12.02 1.53
C GLU A 52 1.21 11.33 2.61
N GLU A 53 0.53 10.25 2.24
CA GLU A 53 -0.32 9.47 3.14
C GLU A 53 0.42 8.27 3.78
N ARG A 54 1.73 8.13 3.51
CA ARG A 54 2.54 7.02 3.99
C ARG A 54 3.16 7.33 5.35
N ALA A 55 2.42 7.03 6.41
CA ALA A 55 2.79 7.32 7.79
C ALA A 55 4.19 6.77 8.17
N GLY A 56 4.56 5.56 7.69
CA GLY A 56 5.86 4.97 7.98
C GLY A 56 7.02 5.74 7.35
N LEU A 57 6.89 6.16 6.08
CA LEU A 57 7.94 6.95 5.41
C LEU A 57 8.06 8.36 6.00
N ASN A 58 6.92 8.99 6.34
CA ASN A 58 6.93 10.30 6.98
C ASN A 58 7.59 10.21 8.36
N LYS A 59 7.23 9.20 9.16
CA LYS A 59 7.85 8.98 10.46
C LYS A 59 9.35 8.70 10.37
N MET A 60 9.80 7.95 9.36
CA MET A 60 11.22 7.73 9.10
C MET A 60 11.95 9.07 8.81
N LYS A 61 11.38 9.93 7.96
CA LYS A 61 11.95 11.25 7.64
C LYS A 61 12.00 12.15 8.88
N GLU A 62 10.90 12.24 9.64
CA GLU A 62 10.85 12.99 10.91
C GLU A 62 11.95 12.56 11.87
N LEU A 63 12.11 11.25 12.10
CA LEU A 63 13.13 10.72 12.99
C LEU A 63 14.55 11.09 12.53
N ILE A 64 14.81 11.04 11.21
CA ILE A 64 16.11 11.41 10.65
C ILE A 64 16.39 12.91 10.81
N GLU A 65 15.37 13.77 10.71
CA GLU A 65 15.48 15.21 10.91
C GLU A 65 15.65 15.59 12.39
N GLU A 66 15.00 14.84 13.30
CA GLU A 66 15.05 15.08 14.75
C GLU A 66 16.34 14.53 15.42
N ASP A 67 16.94 13.49 14.84
CA ASP A 67 18.05 12.76 15.46
C ASP A 67 19.20 12.51 14.47
N ASN A 68 20.24 13.34 14.58
CA ASN A 68 21.45 13.25 13.75
C ASN A 68 22.29 11.99 14.00
N ASP A 69 22.00 11.22 15.05
CA ASP A 69 22.67 9.95 15.32
C ASP A 69 22.19 8.81 14.43
N ILE A 70 21.04 8.99 13.74
CA ILE A 70 20.50 8.02 12.79
C ILE A 70 21.34 8.07 11.52
N ASN A 71 21.97 6.96 11.17
CA ASN A 71 22.84 6.86 10.01
C ASN A 71 22.54 5.67 9.09
N CYS A 72 21.54 4.84 9.43
CA CYS A 72 21.17 3.69 8.63
C CYS A 72 19.66 3.39 8.66
N VAL A 73 19.13 2.97 7.52
CA VAL A 73 17.78 2.43 7.37
C VAL A 73 17.86 1.02 6.81
N TYR A 74 17.26 0.07 7.52
CA TYR A 74 17.15 -1.32 7.11
C TYR A 74 15.75 -1.60 6.59
N CYS A 75 15.63 -2.36 5.51
CA CYS A 75 14.36 -2.92 5.05
C CYS A 75 14.55 -4.31 4.45
N TRP A 76 13.48 -5.11 4.45
CA TRP A 76 13.51 -6.48 3.92
C TRP A 76 13.71 -6.50 2.40
N GLU A 77 12.90 -5.75 1.67
CA GLU A 77 12.94 -5.65 0.21
C GLU A 77 12.53 -4.26 -0.27
N VAL A 78 12.93 -3.90 -1.49
CA VAL A 78 12.64 -2.60 -2.10
C VAL A 78 11.12 -2.33 -2.14
N SER A 79 10.30 -3.35 -2.37
CA SER A 79 8.85 -3.24 -2.40
C SER A 79 8.24 -2.84 -1.03
N ARG A 80 8.98 -3.03 0.09
CA ARG A 80 8.57 -2.57 1.43
C ARG A 80 8.72 -1.07 1.58
N ILE A 81 9.68 -0.46 0.91
CA ILE A 81 9.79 1.00 0.86
C ILE A 81 8.57 1.55 0.11
N ALA A 82 8.40 1.20 -1.17
CA ALA A 82 7.22 1.53 -1.94
C ALA A 82 7.02 0.57 -3.12
N ARG A 83 5.77 0.51 -3.62
CA ARG A 83 5.44 -0.21 -4.86
C ARG A 83 5.47 0.70 -6.10
N ARG A 84 5.60 2.02 -5.92
CA ARG A 84 5.74 3.00 -6.99
C ARG A 84 7.19 3.43 -7.07
N LYS A 85 7.79 3.30 -8.26
CA LYS A 85 9.19 3.70 -8.47
C LYS A 85 9.45 5.17 -8.10
N LYS A 86 8.51 6.08 -8.39
CA LYS A 86 8.64 7.50 -8.04
C LYS A 86 8.90 7.70 -6.54
N ILE A 87 8.19 6.96 -5.69
CA ILE A 87 8.35 7.04 -4.23
C ILE A 87 9.70 6.45 -3.82
N ASN A 88 10.09 5.30 -4.41
CA ASN A 88 11.39 4.70 -4.12
C ASN A 88 12.54 5.65 -4.47
N PHE A 89 12.47 6.34 -5.62
CA PHE A 89 13.48 7.33 -5.99
C PHE A 89 13.48 8.55 -5.08
N SER A 90 12.32 9.06 -4.65
CA SER A 90 12.24 10.14 -3.69
C SER A 90 12.86 9.75 -2.35
N VAL A 91 12.65 8.51 -1.88
CA VAL A 91 13.30 8.00 -0.66
C VAL A 91 14.81 7.84 -0.86
N LEU A 92 15.24 7.31 -2.00
CA LEU A 92 16.65 7.14 -2.32
C LEU A 92 17.37 8.49 -2.32
N ASP A 93 16.82 9.50 -3.02
CA ASP A 93 17.34 10.86 -3.09
C ASP A 93 17.41 11.50 -1.69
N TYR A 94 16.35 11.35 -0.90
CA TYR A 94 16.33 11.82 0.49
C TYR A 94 17.46 11.21 1.33
N LEU A 95 17.60 9.87 1.31
CA LEU A 95 18.63 9.16 2.08
C LEU A 95 20.06 9.53 1.59
N THR A 96 20.22 9.69 0.30
CA THR A 96 21.50 10.10 -0.32
C THR A 96 21.90 11.52 0.13
N THR A 97 20.94 12.45 0.08
CA THR A 97 21.15 13.85 0.50
C THR A 97 21.57 13.95 1.97
N HIS A 98 20.96 13.13 2.84
CA HIS A 98 21.25 13.10 4.28
C HIS A 98 22.41 12.14 4.64
N LYS A 99 23.04 11.51 3.65
CA LYS A 99 24.13 10.51 3.84
C LYS A 99 23.73 9.35 4.76
N ILE A 100 22.48 8.91 4.68
CA ILE A 100 21.95 7.79 5.45
C ILE A 100 22.12 6.50 4.65
N GLN A 101 22.79 5.51 5.23
CA GLN A 101 22.94 4.20 4.61
C GLN A 101 21.59 3.51 4.45
N LEU A 102 21.31 3.00 3.26
CA LEU A 102 20.20 2.10 3.02
C LEU A 102 20.70 0.67 2.89
N VAL A 103 20.20 -0.21 3.74
CA VAL A 103 20.47 -1.64 3.69
C VAL A 103 19.19 -2.39 3.35
N VAL A 104 19.19 -3.06 2.21
CA VAL A 104 18.09 -3.94 1.81
C VAL A 104 18.56 -5.38 1.90
N LYS A 105 17.75 -6.26 2.50
CA LYS A 105 18.09 -7.67 2.66
C LYS A 105 17.97 -8.42 1.33
N ASN A 106 16.88 -8.21 0.60
CA ASN A 106 16.59 -8.91 -0.63
C ASN A 106 16.11 -7.95 -1.76
N PRO A 107 16.92 -7.75 -2.80
CA PRO A 107 18.31 -8.24 -2.95
C PRO A 107 19.26 -7.58 -1.95
N SER A 108 20.41 -8.17 -1.71
CA SER A 108 21.42 -7.57 -0.82
C SER A 108 21.94 -6.27 -1.43
N ILE A 109 21.53 -5.14 -0.85
CA ILE A 109 21.93 -3.79 -1.27
C ILE A 109 22.51 -3.06 -0.06
N ARG A 110 23.63 -2.39 -0.26
CA ARG A 110 24.18 -1.34 0.60
C ARG A 110 24.46 -0.13 -0.27
N LEU A 111 23.76 0.97 0.00
CA LEU A 111 23.78 2.15 -0.87
C LEU A 111 25.14 2.84 -0.91
N PHE A 112 25.81 2.93 0.24
CA PHE A 112 27.13 3.56 0.33
C PHE A 112 28.21 2.51 0.57
N LYS A 113 29.37 2.74 -0.06
CA LYS A 113 30.63 2.02 0.21
C LYS A 113 31.25 2.49 1.52
N ASP A 114 32.24 1.76 2.03
CA ASP A 114 32.95 2.10 3.28
C ASP A 114 33.67 3.46 3.23
N ASN A 115 34.02 3.94 2.03
CA ASN A 115 34.60 5.27 1.81
C ASN A 115 33.60 6.42 1.79
N GLY A 116 32.29 6.12 1.92
CA GLY A 116 31.19 7.10 1.91
C GLY A 116 30.67 7.47 0.52
N ASP A 117 31.24 6.91 -0.57
CA ASP A 117 30.74 7.10 -1.90
C ASP A 117 29.51 6.21 -2.17
N ILE A 118 28.65 6.65 -3.07
CA ILE A 118 27.51 5.82 -3.54
C ILE A 118 28.05 4.61 -4.28
N ASP A 119 27.51 3.44 -4.00
CA ASP A 119 27.73 2.25 -4.81
C ASP A 119 26.80 2.26 -6.02
N GLU A 120 27.34 2.61 -7.19
CA GLU A 120 26.60 2.68 -8.45
C GLU A 120 25.93 1.33 -8.81
N GLY A 121 26.57 0.21 -8.46
CA GLY A 121 26.00 -1.12 -8.65
C GLY A 121 24.78 -1.34 -7.75
N ALA A 122 24.87 -0.94 -6.49
CA ALA A 122 23.77 -1.02 -5.55
C ALA A 122 22.59 -0.12 -5.97
N GLU A 123 22.88 1.10 -6.44
CA GLU A 123 21.87 2.03 -6.98
C GLU A 123 21.18 1.47 -8.21
N MET A 124 21.94 0.87 -9.13
CA MET A 124 21.39 0.21 -10.32
C MET A 124 20.46 -0.96 -9.96
N VAL A 125 20.89 -1.81 -9.01
CA VAL A 125 20.07 -2.92 -8.52
C VAL A 125 18.80 -2.41 -7.85
N PHE A 126 18.88 -1.39 -7.00
CA PHE A 126 17.72 -0.75 -6.38
C PHE A 126 16.73 -0.21 -7.42
N THR A 127 17.23 0.43 -8.45
CA THR A 127 16.44 0.96 -9.57
C THR A 127 15.69 -0.16 -10.31
N LEU A 128 16.40 -1.26 -10.63
CA LEU A 128 15.81 -2.43 -11.28
C LEU A 128 14.67 -3.04 -10.44
N PHE A 129 14.92 -3.27 -9.15
CA PHE A 129 13.91 -3.85 -8.26
C PHE A 129 12.73 -2.90 -8.02
N SER A 130 12.95 -1.59 -7.99
CA SER A 130 11.87 -0.59 -7.96
C SER A 130 10.98 -0.66 -9.21
N GLN A 131 11.56 -0.86 -10.38
CA GLN A 131 10.83 -1.04 -11.63
C GLN A 131 10.05 -2.36 -11.66
N MET A 132 10.65 -3.45 -11.16
CA MET A 132 10.00 -4.75 -11.06
C MET A 132 8.79 -4.70 -10.10
N ALA A 133 8.93 -4.10 -8.93
CA ALA A 133 7.85 -3.94 -7.94
C ALA A 133 6.65 -3.17 -8.54
N GLU A 134 6.89 -2.11 -9.30
CA GLU A 134 5.84 -1.36 -10.00
C GLU A 134 5.18 -2.19 -11.10
N SER A 135 5.97 -2.93 -11.89
CA SER A 135 5.48 -3.79 -12.98
C SER A 135 4.58 -4.91 -12.45
N GLU A 136 4.99 -5.58 -11.37
CA GLU A 136 4.18 -6.59 -10.70
C GLU A 136 2.84 -6.04 -10.22
N MET A 137 2.85 -4.85 -9.63
CA MET A 137 1.65 -4.18 -9.19
C MET A 137 0.69 -3.89 -10.34
N ARG A 138 1.20 -3.34 -11.45
CA ARG A 138 0.40 -3.08 -12.67
C ARG A 138 -0.22 -4.38 -13.19
N THR A 139 0.54 -5.47 -13.22
CA THR A 139 0.07 -6.77 -13.68
C THR A 139 -1.04 -7.33 -12.77
N LYS A 140 -0.86 -7.24 -11.44
CA LYS A 140 -1.89 -7.65 -10.46
C LYS A 140 -3.18 -6.84 -10.63
N LEU A 141 -3.07 -5.53 -10.78
CA LEU A 141 -4.23 -4.65 -11.01
C LEU A 141 -4.96 -4.96 -12.31
N ALA A 142 -4.22 -5.18 -13.40
CA ALA A 142 -4.79 -5.53 -14.69
C ALA A 142 -5.53 -6.89 -14.63
N ARG A 143 -4.95 -7.90 -13.98
CA ARG A 143 -5.61 -9.20 -13.75
C ARG A 143 -6.87 -9.04 -12.90
N TRP A 144 -6.79 -8.30 -11.80
CA TRP A 144 -7.94 -8.04 -10.94
C TRP A 144 -9.07 -7.33 -11.67
N LYS A 145 -8.75 -6.30 -12.48
CA LYS A 145 -9.72 -5.59 -13.31
C LYS A 145 -10.41 -6.55 -14.31
N ARG A 146 -9.63 -7.36 -15.04
CA ARG A 146 -10.18 -8.35 -15.99
C ARG A 146 -11.11 -9.34 -15.30
N THR A 147 -10.73 -9.87 -14.14
CA THR A 147 -11.56 -10.80 -13.38
C THR A 147 -12.84 -10.12 -12.89
N LYS A 148 -12.75 -8.87 -12.44
CA LYS A 148 -13.91 -8.09 -12.01
C LYS A 148 -14.86 -7.80 -13.17
N ASP A 149 -14.34 -7.44 -14.33
CA ASP A 149 -15.12 -7.14 -15.53
C ASP A 149 -15.79 -8.42 -16.08
N ALA A 150 -15.10 -9.56 -16.07
CA ALA A 150 -15.67 -10.86 -16.43
C ALA A 150 -16.85 -11.23 -15.50
N LYS A 151 -16.66 -11.14 -14.19
CA LYS A 151 -17.74 -11.39 -13.21
C LYS A 151 -18.92 -10.46 -13.37
N ARG A 152 -18.68 -9.17 -13.68
CA ARG A 152 -19.77 -8.21 -13.96
C ARG A 152 -20.60 -8.57 -15.18
N LYS A 153 -19.96 -9.07 -16.25
CA LYS A 153 -20.67 -9.55 -17.45
C LYS A 153 -21.61 -10.73 -17.15
N GLU A 154 -21.26 -11.53 -16.16
CA GLU A 154 -22.07 -12.65 -15.67
C GLU A 154 -23.07 -12.23 -14.59
N SER A 155 -23.23 -10.90 -14.34
CA SER A 155 -24.08 -10.34 -13.29
C SER A 155 -23.68 -10.77 -11.88
N ILE A 156 -22.44 -11.23 -11.67
CA ILE A 156 -21.91 -11.60 -10.37
C ILE A 156 -21.53 -10.32 -9.60
N TYR A 157 -22.00 -10.22 -8.38
CA TYR A 157 -21.65 -9.12 -7.49
C TYR A 157 -20.16 -9.12 -7.15
N THR A 158 -19.48 -8.01 -7.40
CA THR A 158 -18.05 -7.87 -7.23
C THR A 158 -17.63 -6.94 -6.08
N GLY A 159 -18.58 -6.70 -5.14
CA GLY A 159 -18.38 -5.79 -4.02
C GLY A 159 -18.76 -4.34 -4.32
N GLY A 160 -18.94 -3.56 -3.27
CA GLY A 160 -19.37 -2.17 -3.31
C GLY A 160 -20.76 -1.98 -2.68
N TRP A 161 -21.41 -0.86 -2.98
CA TRP A 161 -22.79 -0.61 -2.56
C TRP A 161 -23.76 -1.35 -3.48
N ILE A 162 -24.74 -2.05 -2.87
CA ILE A 162 -25.82 -2.67 -3.62
C ILE A 162 -26.86 -1.57 -3.83
N LEU A 163 -27.30 -1.39 -5.09
CA LEU A 163 -28.34 -0.43 -5.41
C LEU A 163 -29.65 -0.87 -4.77
N TYR A 164 -30.40 0.08 -4.22
CA TYR A 164 -31.73 -0.16 -3.67
C TYR A 164 -32.66 -0.74 -4.75
N GLY A 165 -33.37 -1.80 -4.43
CA GLY A 165 -34.14 -2.61 -5.40
C GLY A 165 -33.43 -3.92 -5.78
N TYR A 166 -32.20 -4.15 -5.33
CA TYR A 166 -31.48 -5.38 -5.60
C TYR A 166 -30.90 -5.98 -4.30
N THR A 167 -30.72 -7.29 -4.31
CA THR A 167 -30.00 -8.03 -3.27
C THR A 167 -29.02 -9.01 -3.90
N VAL A 168 -28.15 -9.63 -3.12
CA VAL A 168 -27.19 -10.62 -3.60
C VAL A 168 -27.66 -12.00 -3.21
N ASP A 169 -27.84 -12.87 -4.18
CA ASP A 169 -28.07 -14.30 -3.95
C ASP A 169 -26.84 -14.92 -3.27
N GLU A 170 -27.04 -15.57 -2.14
CA GLU A 170 -25.94 -16.09 -1.32
C GLU A 170 -25.19 -17.24 -1.99
N THR A 171 -25.84 -18.00 -2.85
CA THR A 171 -25.28 -19.19 -3.51
C THR A 171 -24.56 -18.80 -4.79
N THR A 172 -25.24 -18.07 -5.69
CA THR A 172 -24.71 -17.72 -7.01
C THR A 172 -23.88 -16.43 -7.00
N LYS A 173 -23.97 -15.65 -5.91
CA LYS A 173 -23.39 -14.30 -5.79
C LYS A 173 -23.86 -13.33 -6.89
N LYS A 174 -24.98 -13.60 -7.54
CA LYS A 174 -25.57 -12.71 -8.54
C LYS A 174 -26.43 -11.66 -7.89
N LEU A 175 -26.55 -10.52 -8.55
CA LEU A 175 -27.54 -9.51 -8.19
C LEU A 175 -28.92 -10.00 -8.67
N ILE A 176 -29.84 -10.11 -7.74
CA ILE A 176 -31.26 -10.44 -8.00
C ILE A 176 -32.15 -9.29 -7.53
N ILE A 177 -33.33 -9.20 -8.10
CA ILE A 177 -34.29 -8.15 -7.76
C ILE A 177 -34.87 -8.46 -6.36
N ASP A 178 -34.84 -7.47 -5.47
CA ASP A 178 -35.66 -7.47 -4.25
C ASP A 178 -37.01 -6.88 -4.62
N GLU A 179 -38.04 -7.74 -4.73
CA GLU A 179 -39.37 -7.33 -5.21
C GLU A 179 -40.02 -6.23 -4.35
N LYS A 180 -39.77 -6.22 -3.05
CA LYS A 180 -40.28 -5.18 -2.13
C LYS A 180 -39.66 -3.83 -2.43
N GLN A 181 -38.34 -3.78 -2.49
CA GLN A 181 -37.62 -2.56 -2.80
C GLN A 181 -37.83 -2.11 -4.26
N ALA A 182 -37.86 -3.05 -5.17
CA ALA A 182 -38.09 -2.75 -6.60
C ALA A 182 -39.48 -2.12 -6.86
N ASN A 183 -40.53 -2.55 -6.15
CA ASN A 183 -41.86 -1.93 -6.23
C ASN A 183 -41.84 -0.49 -5.70
N ILE A 184 -41.10 -0.19 -4.64
CA ILE A 184 -40.93 1.18 -4.17
C ILE A 184 -40.21 2.03 -5.21
N VAL A 185 -39.13 1.52 -5.81
CA VAL A 185 -38.44 2.22 -6.90
C VAL A 185 -39.36 2.51 -8.08
N LYS A 186 -40.15 1.51 -8.52
CA LYS A 186 -41.14 1.69 -9.60
C LYS A 186 -42.17 2.77 -9.27
N THR A 187 -42.64 2.79 -8.02
CA THR A 187 -43.59 3.80 -7.53
C THR A 187 -42.99 5.21 -7.57
N ILE A 188 -41.73 5.35 -7.10
CA ILE A 188 -41.01 6.63 -7.14
C ILE A 188 -40.88 7.14 -8.57
N PHE A 189 -40.48 6.28 -9.50
CA PHE A 189 -40.38 6.67 -10.92
C PHE A 189 -41.74 7.01 -11.52
N ALA A 190 -42.80 6.25 -11.22
CA ALA A 190 -44.15 6.52 -11.70
C ALA A 190 -44.64 7.88 -11.20
N LEU A 191 -44.48 8.21 -9.92
CA LEU A 191 -44.86 9.49 -9.34
C LEU A 191 -44.08 10.65 -9.96
N TYR A 192 -42.74 10.47 -10.13
CA TYR A 192 -41.90 11.48 -10.75
C TYR A 192 -42.33 11.81 -12.18
N LEU A 193 -42.65 10.79 -12.98
CA LEU A 193 -43.11 10.94 -14.37
C LEU A 193 -44.47 11.68 -14.53
N THR A 194 -45.24 11.79 -13.45
CA THR A 194 -46.47 12.61 -13.48
C THR A 194 -46.20 14.11 -13.60
N GLY A 195 -44.95 14.55 -13.37
CA GLY A 195 -44.56 15.97 -13.35
C GLY A 195 -45.09 16.77 -12.15
N LYS A 196 -45.82 16.12 -11.23
CA LYS A 196 -46.38 16.77 -10.03
C LYS A 196 -45.40 16.86 -8.87
N TYR A 197 -44.35 16.06 -8.87
CA TYR A 197 -43.42 15.93 -7.76
C TYR A 197 -42.01 16.34 -8.18
N SER A 198 -41.35 17.15 -7.33
CA SER A 198 -39.91 17.37 -7.36
C SER A 198 -39.19 16.27 -6.58
N TYR A 199 -37.88 16.14 -6.71
CA TYR A 199 -37.07 15.20 -5.88
C TYR A 199 -37.28 15.45 -4.38
N GLY A 200 -37.37 16.70 -3.96
CA GLY A 200 -37.56 17.05 -2.54
C GLY A 200 -38.97 16.76 -2.01
N SER A 201 -40.02 16.80 -2.85
CA SER A 201 -41.36 16.41 -2.44
C SER A 201 -41.55 14.89 -2.44
N LEU A 202 -40.96 14.18 -3.39
CA LEU A 202 -40.94 12.72 -3.40
C LEU A 202 -40.24 12.08 -2.18
N ALA A 203 -39.23 12.75 -1.65
CA ALA A 203 -38.50 12.24 -0.47
C ALA A 203 -39.29 12.40 0.85
N LYS A 204 -40.48 13.07 0.83
CA LYS A 204 -41.32 13.29 2.00
C LYS A 204 -42.60 12.41 1.96
N GLU A 205 -42.95 11.87 0.81
CA GLU A 205 -43.98 10.85 0.62
C GLU A 205 -43.48 9.45 0.99
#